data_811b65d800a801ac21511f100670d197
#
_entry.id   811b65d800a801ac21511f100670d197
#
_cell.length_a   1.000
_cell.length_b   1.000
_cell.length_c   1.000
_cell.angle_alpha   90.00
_cell.angle_beta   90.00
_cell.angle_gamma   90.00
#
_symmetry.space_group_name_H-M   'P 1'
#
loop_
_entity.id
_entity.type
_entity.pdbx_description
1 polymer ?
#
loop_
_entity_poly.entity_id
_entity_poly.type
_entity_poly.pdbx_seq_one_letter_code
_entity_poly.pdbx_strand_id
1 'polypeptide(L)'
;QMCIRDRYTTTSPDRSDYTLQGEYDFKEQNAPSKVSFSEGIKATGIKFEVLSGLGDFVSCDEMEFYKTNTDKTLDKQLLTVFTDITCTEIKDNVTDEQIQALPDYFVRIAEAVRDNTYDKWEKEFRIRNYEPYSNIAEWADKLMTKKYSDLDNPTGISVKAGDDVIVLVGDTYGQNVSVQCIWETGTEYKQTASSGDVYMLTPGVNKLTMKGEGQLFVMYNTDLASNSAKPIKIHIPLGSGTVNGFFDLKEHKTDEKYAELLKKSTHKYFCIRGEKIMFYFHRNKLLEYVPNNILSAIHLWGNIVSWQQELMGIDDVRPSQVNNHLFAISPEGSYMWASDYQIGFVYTYLGNILLEDNVMAAEDNAWGPAHEIGHVHQAAINWASSTESSNNLFSNYIIYKLGKYKSRGNGLGSVATARYANGQAWYN
;
A
#
# COMPACT_ATOMS: atom_id res chain seq x y z
N GLN A 1 -10.22 -16.70 9.27
CA GLN A 1 -9.68 -16.24 10.57
C GLN A 1 -8.78 -17.34 11.11
N MET A 2 -7.48 -17.12 11.17
CA MET A 2 -6.52 -18.08 11.67
C MET A 2 -6.22 -17.74 13.14
N CYS A 3 -6.70 -18.53 14.06
CA CYS A 3 -6.30 -18.44 15.46
C CYS A 3 -5.21 -19.48 15.75
N ILE A 4 -3.96 -19.06 15.76
CA ILE A 4 -2.90 -19.83 16.41
C ILE A 4 -2.91 -19.40 17.88
N ARG A 5 -3.46 -20.22 18.74
CA ARG A 5 -3.59 -19.83 20.13
C ARG A 5 -2.34 -20.05 20.96
N ASP A 6 -1.61 -21.12 20.75
CA ASP A 6 -0.62 -21.50 21.73
C ASP A 6 0.79 -21.53 21.15
N ARG A 7 1.66 -20.74 21.76
CA ARG A 7 3.10 -20.74 21.51
C ARG A 7 3.79 -21.34 22.71
N TYR A 8 4.58 -22.36 22.46
CA TYR A 8 5.35 -23.04 23.49
C TYR A 8 6.82 -22.93 23.15
N THR A 9 7.65 -22.88 24.19
CA THR A 9 9.10 -23.00 24.07
C THR A 9 9.62 -24.13 24.95
N THR A 10 10.70 -24.74 24.50
CA THR A 10 11.46 -25.70 25.27
C THR A 10 12.93 -25.39 25.21
N THR A 11 13.63 -25.68 26.29
CA THR A 11 15.12 -25.75 26.35
C THR A 11 15.61 -27.20 26.38
N SER A 12 14.71 -28.17 26.45
CA SER A 12 15.05 -29.59 26.49
C SER A 12 15.56 -30.07 25.14
N PRO A 13 16.70 -30.79 25.08
CA PRO A 13 17.23 -31.36 23.86
C PRO A 13 16.29 -32.36 23.17
N ASP A 14 15.53 -33.09 23.96
CA ASP A 14 14.59 -34.12 23.51
C ASP A 14 13.19 -33.57 23.19
N ARG A 15 12.98 -32.26 23.42
CA ARG A 15 11.70 -31.54 23.14
C ARG A 15 10.51 -32.15 23.86
N SER A 16 10.73 -32.69 25.04
CA SER A 16 9.71 -33.40 25.85
C SER A 16 8.85 -32.47 26.71
N ASP A 17 9.37 -31.29 27.03
CA ASP A 17 8.73 -30.28 27.86
C ASP A 17 8.59 -28.94 27.15
N TYR A 18 7.37 -28.55 26.91
CA TYR A 18 7.06 -27.27 26.31
C TYR A 18 6.32 -26.37 27.29
N THR A 19 6.83 -25.16 27.46
CA THR A 19 6.19 -24.14 28.30
C THR A 19 5.39 -23.19 27.44
N LEU A 20 4.11 -23.01 27.75
CA LEU A 20 3.24 -22.05 27.07
C LEU A 20 3.78 -20.61 27.24
N GLN A 21 3.92 -19.88 26.12
CA GLN A 21 4.41 -18.52 26.11
C GLN A 21 3.30 -17.51 25.80
N GLY A 22 2.15 -17.94 25.39
CA GLY A 22 0.99 -17.12 25.14
C GLY A 22 0.17 -17.53 23.91
N GLU A 23 -0.99 -16.94 23.82
CA GLU A 23 -1.93 -17.09 22.70
C GLU A 23 -1.85 -15.89 21.78
N TYR A 24 -2.12 -16.08 20.49
CA TYR A 24 -2.15 -15.01 19.51
C TYR A 24 -3.20 -15.27 18.43
N ASP A 25 -3.97 -14.24 18.08
CA ASP A 25 -4.92 -14.29 16.98
C ASP A 25 -4.28 -13.64 15.75
N PHE A 26 -3.89 -14.48 14.79
CA PHE A 26 -3.48 -14.01 13.47
C PHE A 26 -4.73 -13.73 12.65
N LYS A 27 -5.25 -12.53 12.75
CA LYS A 27 -6.34 -12.09 11.89
C LYS A 27 -5.98 -12.29 10.43
N GLU A 28 -6.97 -12.55 9.59
CA GLU A 28 -6.74 -12.59 8.16
C GLU A 28 -6.15 -11.24 7.70
N GLN A 29 -4.90 -11.27 7.29
CA GLN A 29 -4.20 -10.10 6.78
C GLN A 29 -3.15 -10.53 5.75
N ASN A 30 -2.89 -9.66 4.80
CA ASN A 30 -1.94 -9.90 3.72
C ASN A 30 -0.53 -9.38 4.05
N ALA A 31 -0.27 -9.10 5.30
CA ALA A 31 1.01 -8.65 5.81
C ALA A 31 1.55 -9.63 6.84
N PRO A 32 2.88 -9.75 6.99
CA PRO A 32 3.48 -10.59 8.03
C PRO A 32 3.01 -10.17 9.42
N SER A 33 2.63 -11.14 10.22
CA SER A 33 2.32 -10.94 11.64
C SER A 33 3.56 -11.19 12.48
N LYS A 34 3.98 -10.17 13.22
CA LYS A 34 5.08 -10.30 14.17
C LYS A 34 4.55 -10.67 15.55
N VAL A 35 5.04 -11.75 16.08
CA VAL A 35 4.76 -12.18 17.44
C VAL A 35 6.04 -12.15 18.25
N SER A 36 6.07 -11.39 19.35
CA SER A 36 7.21 -11.31 20.24
C SER A 36 7.03 -12.25 21.43
N PHE A 37 8.08 -12.95 21.77
CA PHE A 37 8.18 -13.65 23.07
C PHE A 37 8.57 -12.65 24.15
N SER A 38 8.29 -12.98 25.40
CA SER A 38 8.76 -12.18 26.55
C SER A 38 10.28 -12.05 26.52
N GLU A 39 10.80 -10.94 27.01
CA GLU A 39 12.26 -10.74 27.08
C GLU A 39 12.95 -11.84 27.90
N GLY A 40 14.13 -12.26 27.44
CA GLY A 40 14.97 -13.23 28.15
C GLY A 40 14.64 -14.69 27.92
N ILE A 41 13.64 -15.03 27.10
CA ILE A 41 13.34 -16.43 26.79
C ILE A 41 14.49 -17.01 25.95
N LYS A 42 15.04 -18.11 26.47
CA LYS A 42 15.96 -19.00 25.74
C LYS A 42 15.19 -20.22 25.30
N ALA A 43 15.28 -20.58 24.04
CA ALA A 43 14.60 -21.74 23.50
C ALA A 43 15.51 -22.52 22.53
N THR A 44 15.46 -23.82 22.58
CA THR A 44 16.07 -24.75 21.61
C THR A 44 15.01 -25.30 20.64
N GLY A 45 13.74 -25.15 21.00
CA GLY A 45 12.59 -25.52 20.16
C GLY A 45 11.39 -24.64 20.42
N ILE A 46 10.61 -24.44 19.37
CA ILE A 46 9.35 -23.71 19.40
C ILE A 46 8.26 -24.62 18.83
N LYS A 47 7.11 -24.67 19.50
CA LYS A 47 5.91 -25.38 19.06
C LYS A 47 4.80 -24.36 18.86
N PHE A 48 4.13 -24.43 17.73
CA PHE A 48 2.88 -23.71 17.48
C PHE A 48 1.74 -24.72 17.47
N GLU A 49 0.68 -24.39 18.15
CA GLU A 49 -0.55 -25.17 18.16
C GLU A 49 -1.67 -24.31 17.57
N VAL A 50 -2.27 -24.80 16.49
CA VAL A 50 -3.36 -24.12 15.81
C VAL A 50 -4.66 -24.69 16.35
N LEU A 51 -5.51 -23.84 16.94
CA LEU A 51 -6.76 -24.26 17.55
C LEU A 51 -7.97 -24.03 16.68
N SER A 52 -7.94 -23.05 15.79
CA SER A 52 -9.04 -22.79 14.85
C SER A 52 -8.56 -22.09 13.59
N GLY A 53 -9.29 -22.28 12.51
CA GLY A 53 -9.11 -21.59 11.22
C GLY A 53 -10.44 -21.38 10.53
N LEU A 54 -10.51 -20.52 9.56
CA LEU A 54 -11.70 -20.32 8.75
C LEU A 54 -11.97 -21.57 7.91
N GLY A 55 -13.18 -22.15 8.05
CA GLY A 55 -13.55 -23.38 7.34
C GLY A 55 -12.68 -24.59 7.70
N ASP A 56 -12.18 -24.66 8.92
CA ASP A 56 -11.25 -25.70 9.41
C ASP A 56 -9.93 -25.77 8.63
N PHE A 57 -9.56 -24.69 7.95
CA PHE A 57 -8.34 -24.61 7.15
C PHE A 57 -7.37 -23.59 7.71
N VAL A 58 -6.08 -23.92 7.67
CA VAL A 58 -4.97 -23.03 8.05
C VAL A 58 -3.87 -23.15 7.00
N SER A 59 -3.39 -22.03 6.50
CA SER A 59 -2.20 -21.97 5.67
C SER A 59 -1.17 -21.02 6.30
N CYS A 60 0.09 -21.35 6.12
CA CYS A 60 1.22 -20.50 6.48
C CYS A 60 2.21 -20.58 5.33
N ASP A 61 2.48 -19.46 4.69
CA ASP A 61 3.37 -19.42 3.53
C ASP A 61 4.83 -19.47 3.96
N GLU A 62 5.18 -18.72 5.02
CA GLU A 62 6.54 -18.68 5.55
C GLU A 62 6.50 -18.36 7.04
N MET A 63 7.48 -18.90 7.78
CA MET A 63 7.66 -18.62 9.20
C MET A 63 9.13 -18.32 9.48
N GLU A 64 9.39 -17.10 9.90
CA GLU A 64 10.75 -16.64 10.21
C GLU A 64 10.95 -16.46 11.71
N PHE A 65 12.13 -16.81 12.21
CA PHE A 65 12.49 -16.67 13.62
C PHE A 65 13.66 -15.70 13.74
N TYR A 66 13.45 -14.67 14.53
CA TYR A 66 14.45 -13.65 14.79
C TYR A 66 14.93 -13.70 16.23
N LYS A 67 16.24 -13.69 16.40
CA LYS A 67 16.83 -13.38 17.69
C LYS A 67 16.65 -11.89 17.96
N THR A 68 16.10 -11.53 19.12
CA THR A 68 16.06 -10.10 19.52
C THR A 68 17.48 -9.56 19.54
N ASN A 69 17.77 -8.57 18.73
CA ASN A 69 19.02 -7.85 18.82
C ASN A 69 18.96 -6.96 20.07
N THR A 70 19.58 -7.44 21.14
CA THR A 70 19.72 -6.67 22.38
C THR A 70 20.90 -5.72 22.36
N ASP A 71 21.74 -5.79 21.32
CA ASP A 71 22.84 -4.86 21.14
C ASP A 71 22.30 -3.52 20.61
N LYS A 72 22.10 -2.60 21.52
CA LYS A 72 21.74 -1.21 21.26
C LYS A 72 22.93 -0.26 21.25
N THR A 73 24.13 -0.78 21.04
CA THR A 73 25.36 0.02 21.03
C THR A 73 25.30 1.09 19.94
N LEU A 74 24.92 0.72 18.71
CA LEU A 74 24.77 1.64 17.60
C LEU A 74 23.69 2.70 17.88
N ASP A 75 22.49 2.27 18.33
CA ASP A 75 21.41 3.20 18.65
C ASP A 75 21.86 4.23 19.69
N LYS A 76 22.54 3.79 20.76
CA LYS A 76 23.08 4.67 21.80
C LYS A 76 24.14 5.62 21.24
N GLN A 77 25.00 5.13 20.37
CA GLN A 77 26.03 5.94 19.73
C GLN A 77 25.40 7.02 18.84
N LEU A 78 24.41 6.70 18.02
CA LEU A 78 23.68 7.66 17.20
C LEU A 78 22.98 8.73 18.08
N LEU A 79 22.38 8.32 19.17
CA LEU A 79 21.72 9.22 20.12
C LEU A 79 22.69 10.11 20.92
N THR A 80 24.00 10.00 20.77
CA THR A 80 24.95 11.01 21.27
C THR A 80 24.98 12.26 20.41
N VAL A 81 24.67 12.12 19.13
CA VAL A 81 24.71 13.17 18.11
C VAL A 81 23.32 13.64 17.70
N PHE A 82 22.39 12.70 17.43
CA PHE A 82 21.06 13.02 16.92
C PHE A 82 20.02 13.15 18.02
N THR A 83 18.98 13.96 17.77
CA THR A 83 17.86 14.17 18.71
C THR A 83 17.01 12.91 18.87
N ASP A 84 16.85 12.13 17.80
CA ASP A 84 16.16 10.85 17.79
C ASP A 84 16.84 9.82 16.85
N ILE A 85 16.39 8.59 16.93
CA ILE A 85 16.99 7.46 16.19
C ILE A 85 16.76 7.54 14.68
N THR A 86 15.88 8.41 14.20
CA THR A 86 15.69 8.62 12.76
C THR A 86 16.79 9.49 12.13
N CYS A 87 17.68 10.04 12.94
CA CYS A 87 18.87 10.80 12.51
C CYS A 87 18.53 11.98 11.57
N THR A 88 17.44 12.69 11.85
CA THR A 88 16.95 13.80 11.01
C THR A 88 17.31 15.16 11.53
N GLU A 89 17.73 15.25 12.80
CA GLU A 89 18.11 16.47 13.48
C GLU A 89 19.30 16.21 14.42
N ILE A 90 20.22 17.15 14.50
CA ILE A 90 21.38 17.09 15.40
C ILE A 90 21.07 17.86 16.67
N LYS A 91 21.54 17.33 17.79
CA LYS A 91 21.45 18.01 19.10
C LYS A 91 22.25 19.31 19.12
N ASP A 92 21.83 20.23 19.95
CA ASP A 92 22.62 21.45 20.20
C ASP A 92 24.00 21.12 20.77
N ASN A 93 25.00 21.92 20.37
CA ASN A 93 26.38 21.84 20.87
C ASN A 93 27.14 20.52 20.58
N VAL A 94 26.73 19.76 19.56
CA VAL A 94 27.49 18.59 19.09
C VAL A 94 28.79 19.05 18.45
N THR A 95 29.92 18.44 18.85
CA THR A 95 31.25 18.77 18.31
C THR A 95 31.58 17.93 17.09
N ASP A 96 32.57 18.38 16.28
CA ASP A 96 33.06 17.62 15.13
C ASP A 96 33.62 16.26 15.57
N GLU A 97 34.30 16.18 16.71
CA GLU A 97 34.84 14.93 17.24
C GLU A 97 33.74 13.93 17.56
N GLN A 98 32.58 14.39 18.07
CA GLN A 98 31.44 13.54 18.34
C GLN A 98 30.84 12.98 17.03
N ILE A 99 30.75 13.82 16.00
CA ILE A 99 30.28 13.38 14.68
C ILE A 99 31.25 12.36 14.09
N GLN A 100 32.56 12.65 14.11
CA GLN A 100 33.58 11.77 13.56
C GLN A 100 33.75 10.44 14.34
N ALA A 101 33.22 10.36 15.56
CA ALA A 101 33.18 9.11 16.33
C ALA A 101 32.06 8.16 15.91
N LEU A 102 31.12 8.58 15.04
CA LEU A 102 30.10 7.75 14.47
C LEU A 102 30.70 6.80 13.41
N PRO A 103 30.04 5.67 13.07
CA PRO A 103 30.39 4.91 11.86
C PRO A 103 30.33 5.80 10.62
N ASP A 104 31.26 5.62 9.68
CA ASP A 104 31.44 6.45 8.46
C ASP A 104 30.13 6.75 7.70
N TYR A 105 29.24 5.77 7.64
CA TYR A 105 27.93 5.95 7.01
C TYR A 105 27.10 7.05 7.69
N PHE A 106 27.09 7.08 9.02
CA PHE A 106 26.32 8.03 9.81
C PHE A 106 27.02 9.38 9.96
N VAL A 107 28.35 9.44 9.85
CA VAL A 107 29.10 10.70 9.74
C VAL A 107 28.56 11.53 8.58
N ARG A 108 28.44 10.93 7.39
CA ARG A 108 27.90 11.62 6.19
C ARG A 108 26.50 12.14 6.37
N ILE A 109 25.63 11.39 7.08
CA ILE A 109 24.28 11.82 7.39
C ILE A 109 24.32 13.01 8.37
N ALA A 110 25.15 12.92 9.42
CA ALA A 110 25.26 13.97 10.42
C ALA A 110 25.80 15.27 9.80
N GLU A 111 26.81 15.20 8.97
CA GLU A 111 27.34 16.37 8.24
C GLU A 111 26.29 16.98 7.31
N ALA A 112 25.56 16.15 6.53
CA ALA A 112 24.52 16.62 5.63
C ALA A 112 23.36 17.31 6.37
N VAL A 113 23.00 16.81 7.56
CA VAL A 113 21.97 17.40 8.40
C VAL A 113 22.46 18.71 9.04
N ARG A 114 23.69 18.71 9.63
CA ARG A 114 24.30 19.88 10.29
C ARG A 114 24.47 21.05 9.32
N ASP A 115 25.05 20.76 8.14
CA ASP A 115 25.40 21.76 7.14
C ASP A 115 24.22 22.14 6.24
N ASN A 116 23.03 21.52 6.48
CA ASN A 116 21.81 21.69 5.67
C ASN A 116 22.06 21.44 4.16
N THR A 117 22.92 20.49 3.85
CA THR A 117 23.27 20.12 2.47
C THR A 117 22.48 18.92 1.95
N TYR A 118 21.56 18.40 2.77
CA TYR A 118 20.66 17.33 2.33
C TYR A 118 19.80 17.82 1.16
N ASP A 119 19.95 17.22 0.00
CA ASP A 119 19.19 17.62 -1.19
C ASP A 119 17.68 17.61 -0.91
N LYS A 120 16.95 18.65 -1.37
CA LYS A 120 15.51 18.80 -1.07
C LYS A 120 14.68 17.66 -1.66
N TRP A 121 15.01 17.20 -2.88
CA TRP A 121 14.35 16.08 -3.53
C TRP A 121 14.56 14.77 -2.76
N GLU A 122 15.82 14.50 -2.37
CA GLU A 122 16.15 13.35 -1.56
C GLU A 122 15.43 13.41 -0.20
N LYS A 123 15.49 14.54 0.49
CA LYS A 123 14.91 14.73 1.82
C LYS A 123 13.39 14.52 1.82
N GLU A 124 12.69 15.00 0.77
CA GLU A 124 11.23 14.93 0.64
C GLU A 124 10.71 13.48 0.71
N PHE A 125 11.44 12.53 0.12
CA PHE A 125 11.01 11.14 0.05
C PHE A 125 11.74 10.22 1.03
N ARG A 126 12.92 10.59 1.49
CA ARG A 126 13.68 9.77 2.44
C ARG A 126 13.24 9.94 3.88
N ILE A 127 12.71 11.09 4.27
CA ILE A 127 12.28 11.40 5.63
C ILE A 127 10.78 11.67 5.62
N ARG A 128 9.99 10.70 6.12
CA ARG A 128 8.54 10.84 6.09
C ARG A 128 7.89 10.32 7.37
N ASN A 129 6.71 10.86 7.67
CA ASN A 129 5.78 10.29 8.63
C ASN A 129 4.77 9.43 7.87
N TYR A 130 4.68 8.17 8.23
CA TYR A 130 3.77 7.21 7.60
C TYR A 130 2.53 7.05 8.44
N GLU A 131 1.39 7.31 7.84
CA GLU A 131 0.08 7.25 8.50
C GLU A 131 -0.37 5.79 8.69
N PRO A 132 -1.12 5.51 9.78
CA PRO A 132 -1.78 4.22 9.93
C PRO A 132 -2.95 4.09 8.96
N TYR A 133 -3.10 2.88 8.41
CA TYR A 133 -4.24 2.48 7.59
C TYR A 133 -4.99 1.33 8.25
N SER A 134 -6.26 1.17 7.92
CA SER A 134 -7.06 0.11 8.52
C SER A 134 -6.62 -1.29 8.03
N ASN A 135 -6.91 -2.31 8.82
CA ASN A 135 -6.81 -3.69 8.36
C ASN A 135 -7.93 -3.97 7.36
N ILE A 136 -7.61 -3.90 6.09
CA ILE A 136 -8.63 -3.98 5.04
C ILE A 136 -9.27 -5.36 4.94
N ALA A 137 -8.59 -6.45 5.34
CA ALA A 137 -9.20 -7.76 5.34
C ALA A 137 -10.40 -7.82 6.30
N GLU A 138 -10.23 -7.30 7.52
CA GLU A 138 -11.31 -7.20 8.51
C GLU A 138 -12.45 -6.29 8.05
N TRP A 139 -12.13 -5.17 7.39
CA TRP A 139 -13.13 -4.23 6.94
C TRP A 139 -13.84 -4.68 5.66
N ALA A 140 -13.18 -5.41 4.77
CA ALA A 140 -13.81 -5.94 3.57
C ALA A 140 -15.02 -6.82 3.91
N ASP A 141 -14.89 -7.69 4.91
CA ASP A 141 -16.00 -8.53 5.39
C ASP A 141 -17.16 -7.68 5.95
N LYS A 142 -16.84 -6.68 6.78
CA LYS A 142 -17.84 -5.79 7.37
C LYS A 142 -18.58 -4.94 6.33
N LEU A 143 -17.88 -4.49 5.30
CA LEU A 143 -18.41 -3.65 4.24
C LEU A 143 -19.02 -4.46 3.07
N MET A 144 -18.83 -5.79 3.09
CA MET A 144 -19.20 -6.67 1.97
C MET A 144 -18.56 -6.21 0.65
N THR A 145 -17.25 -5.93 0.68
CA THR A 145 -16.43 -5.56 -0.47
C THR A 145 -15.32 -6.59 -0.67
N LYS A 146 -14.63 -6.55 -1.83
CA LYS A 146 -13.30 -7.13 -1.92
C LYS A 146 -12.31 -6.30 -1.09
N LYS A 147 -11.14 -6.88 -0.82
CA LYS A 147 -10.06 -6.20 -0.11
C LYS A 147 -9.50 -5.06 -0.97
N TYR A 148 -9.42 -3.87 -0.39
CA TYR A 148 -8.67 -2.76 -0.96
C TYR A 148 -7.17 -3.01 -0.77
N SER A 149 -6.32 -2.05 -1.12
CA SER A 149 -4.89 -2.23 -0.98
C SER A 149 -4.41 -2.09 0.47
N ASP A 150 -3.30 -2.80 0.78
CA ASP A 150 -2.46 -2.55 1.95
C ASP A 150 -1.27 -1.63 1.62
N LEU A 151 -1.10 -1.24 0.34
CA LEU A 151 0.02 -0.44 -0.16
C LEU A 151 -0.24 1.07 -0.11
N ASP A 152 -0.87 1.53 0.96
CA ASP A 152 -1.32 2.92 1.08
C ASP A 152 -0.18 3.93 1.29
N ASN A 153 1.00 3.47 1.70
CA ASN A 153 2.15 4.29 2.05
C ASN A 153 3.34 4.11 1.09
N PRO A 154 3.32 4.69 -0.10
CA PRO A 154 4.47 4.67 -1.00
C PRO A 154 5.65 5.42 -0.39
N THR A 155 6.87 4.92 -0.57
CA THR A 155 8.08 5.63 -0.15
C THR A 155 8.63 6.54 -1.25
N GLY A 156 8.35 6.22 -2.51
CA GLY A 156 8.99 6.85 -3.66
C GLY A 156 10.45 6.43 -3.84
N ILE A 157 10.86 5.34 -3.21
CA ILE A 157 12.24 4.81 -3.30
C ILE A 157 12.20 3.43 -3.97
N SER A 158 13.05 3.23 -4.97
CA SER A 158 13.26 1.94 -5.61
C SER A 158 14.59 1.32 -5.20
N VAL A 159 14.64 0.00 -5.27
CA VAL A 159 15.79 -0.83 -4.90
C VAL A 159 16.04 -1.90 -5.95
N LYS A 160 17.22 -2.51 -5.91
CA LYS A 160 17.60 -3.67 -6.73
C LYS A 160 17.89 -4.87 -5.85
N ALA A 161 17.78 -6.05 -6.42
CA ALA A 161 18.19 -7.27 -5.74
C ALA A 161 19.67 -7.17 -5.31
N GLY A 162 19.96 -7.50 -4.06
CA GLY A 162 21.29 -7.39 -3.46
C GLY A 162 21.63 -6.02 -2.85
N ASP A 163 20.76 -5.01 -3.01
CA ASP A 163 20.99 -3.73 -2.33
C ASP A 163 20.90 -3.88 -0.81
N ASP A 164 21.87 -3.30 -0.11
CA ASP A 164 21.77 -3.11 1.35
C ASP A 164 21.07 -1.77 1.63
N VAL A 165 19.94 -1.86 2.29
CA VAL A 165 19.08 -0.70 2.62
C VAL A 165 19.07 -0.50 4.13
N ILE A 166 19.41 0.70 4.57
CA ILE A 166 19.23 1.13 5.97
C ILE A 166 17.85 1.79 6.09
N VAL A 167 17.10 1.38 7.12
CA VAL A 167 15.82 2.00 7.48
C VAL A 167 15.87 2.38 8.95
N LEU A 168 15.82 3.67 9.23
CA LEU A 168 15.80 4.21 10.58
C LEU A 168 14.35 4.47 10.98
N VAL A 169 13.88 3.76 11.98
CA VAL A 169 12.47 3.75 12.39
C VAL A 169 12.34 4.37 13.77
N GLY A 170 11.49 5.37 13.88
CA GLY A 170 11.12 5.99 15.15
C GLY A 170 10.30 5.06 16.03
N ASP A 171 9.57 5.63 16.99
CA ASP A 171 8.66 4.84 17.83
C ASP A 171 7.52 4.26 16.98
N THR A 172 7.33 2.97 17.04
CA THR A 172 6.21 2.27 16.40
C THR A 172 4.97 2.20 17.29
N TYR A 173 5.04 2.70 18.52
CA TYR A 173 3.95 2.64 19.50
C TYR A 173 3.43 1.21 19.75
N GLY A 174 4.32 0.22 19.59
CA GLY A 174 3.99 -1.21 19.71
C GLY A 174 3.27 -1.79 18.49
N GLN A 175 3.15 -1.02 17.41
CA GLN A 175 2.52 -1.48 16.15
C GLN A 175 3.47 -2.33 15.31
N ASN A 176 2.89 -3.23 14.52
CA ASN A 176 3.60 -3.98 13.50
C ASN A 176 3.77 -3.09 12.27
N VAL A 177 5.01 -2.92 11.84
CA VAL A 177 5.36 -2.14 10.66
C VAL A 177 6.34 -2.94 9.83
N SER A 178 6.19 -2.91 8.52
CA SER A 178 7.12 -3.56 7.59
C SER A 178 7.34 -2.69 6.35
N VAL A 179 8.33 -3.04 5.57
CA VAL A 179 8.54 -2.53 4.22
C VAL A 179 8.32 -3.66 3.23
N GLN A 180 7.50 -3.43 2.22
CA GLN A 180 7.33 -4.34 1.11
C GLN A 180 8.00 -3.79 -0.14
N CYS A 181 8.82 -4.63 -0.81
CA CYS A 181 9.31 -4.37 -2.14
C CYS A 181 8.34 -4.98 -3.14
N ILE A 182 7.68 -4.16 -3.97
CA ILE A 182 6.84 -4.68 -5.05
C ILE A 182 7.73 -5.16 -6.18
N TRP A 183 7.61 -6.44 -6.54
CA TRP A 183 8.37 -7.00 -7.64
C TRP A 183 7.90 -6.50 -8.99
N GLU A 184 8.86 -6.14 -9.81
CA GLU A 184 8.66 -5.70 -11.18
C GLU A 184 9.12 -6.75 -12.18
N THR A 185 8.79 -8.00 -11.94
CA THR A 185 9.06 -9.05 -12.91
C THR A 185 8.11 -8.90 -14.09
N GLY A 186 8.63 -8.78 -15.28
CA GLY A 186 7.93 -8.47 -16.53
C GLY A 186 6.86 -9.46 -17.00
N THR A 187 6.14 -10.09 -16.09
CA THR A 187 4.93 -10.86 -16.39
C THR A 187 3.74 -10.22 -15.69
N GLU A 188 2.70 -9.99 -16.42
CA GLU A 188 1.49 -9.22 -16.15
C GLU A 188 0.80 -9.49 -14.81
N TYR A 189 0.90 -10.69 -14.31
CA TYR A 189 0.17 -11.15 -13.12
C TYR A 189 1.01 -11.12 -11.83
N LYS A 190 2.30 -10.79 -11.90
CA LYS A 190 3.19 -10.79 -10.73
C LYS A 190 3.42 -9.40 -10.13
N GLN A 191 2.84 -8.37 -10.69
CA GLN A 191 2.86 -7.01 -10.15
C GLN A 191 1.67 -6.77 -9.23
N THR A 192 1.42 -7.71 -8.34
CA THR A 192 0.29 -7.59 -7.43
C THR A 192 0.75 -6.90 -6.15
N ALA A 193 -0.13 -6.12 -5.54
CA ALA A 193 0.08 -5.55 -4.23
C ALA A 193 0.42 -6.62 -3.16
N SER A 194 0.05 -7.86 -3.42
CA SER A 194 0.34 -9.02 -2.57
C SER A 194 1.60 -9.79 -2.95
N SER A 195 2.32 -9.39 -4.00
CA SER A 195 3.58 -10.05 -4.41
C SER A 195 4.76 -9.13 -4.18
N GLY A 196 5.78 -9.70 -3.61
CA GLY A 196 7.02 -9.02 -3.28
C GLY A 196 7.54 -9.45 -1.91
N ASP A 197 8.80 -9.11 -1.65
CA ASP A 197 9.42 -9.39 -0.37
C ASP A 197 8.96 -8.40 0.69
N VAL A 198 8.66 -8.91 1.87
CA VAL A 198 8.29 -8.11 3.02
C VAL A 198 9.35 -8.20 4.10
N TYR A 199 9.76 -7.05 4.63
CA TYR A 199 10.80 -6.93 5.65
C TYR A 199 10.20 -6.28 6.89
N MET A 200 10.17 -7.02 8.01
CA MET A 200 9.68 -6.49 9.28
C MET A 200 10.62 -5.43 9.81
N LEU A 201 10.04 -4.32 10.30
CA LEU A 201 10.77 -3.23 10.91
C LEU A 201 10.64 -3.22 12.43
N THR A 202 11.70 -2.77 13.09
CA THR A 202 11.70 -2.51 14.53
C THR A 202 12.16 -1.09 14.81
N PRO A 203 11.76 -0.46 15.93
CA PRO A 203 12.32 0.83 16.32
C PRO A 203 13.85 0.81 16.35
N GLY A 204 14.48 1.82 15.76
CA GLY A 204 15.94 1.91 15.65
C GLY A 204 16.46 1.63 14.25
N VAL A 205 17.69 1.15 14.18
CA VAL A 205 18.39 0.87 12.91
C VAL A 205 18.00 -0.51 12.39
N ASN A 206 17.43 -0.56 11.19
CA ASN A 206 17.17 -1.80 10.46
C ASN A 206 18.11 -1.84 9.24
N LYS A 207 18.82 -2.95 9.07
CA LYS A 207 19.62 -3.23 7.88
C LYS A 207 18.97 -4.36 7.11
N LEU A 208 18.55 -4.09 5.88
CA LEU A 208 17.82 -5.00 5.01
C LEU A 208 18.66 -5.29 3.77
N THR A 209 18.74 -6.55 3.36
CA THR A 209 19.30 -6.92 2.04
C THR A 209 18.13 -7.29 1.13
N MET A 210 17.97 -6.54 0.05
CA MET A 210 16.86 -6.69 -0.87
C MET A 210 16.96 -7.98 -1.67
N LYS A 211 15.90 -8.79 -1.68
CA LYS A 211 15.83 -10.02 -2.48
C LYS A 211 15.38 -9.76 -3.92
N GLY A 212 14.57 -8.71 -4.13
CA GLY A 212 14.01 -8.36 -5.43
C GLY A 212 14.25 -6.92 -5.84
N GLU A 213 13.86 -6.59 -7.08
CA GLU A 213 13.91 -5.24 -7.64
C GLU A 213 12.49 -4.66 -7.67
N GLY A 214 12.34 -3.39 -7.23
CA GLY A 214 11.06 -2.69 -7.26
C GLY A 214 11.01 -1.46 -6.37
N GLN A 215 9.81 -0.92 -6.19
CA GLN A 215 9.56 0.20 -5.27
C GLN A 215 9.18 -0.30 -3.88
N LEU A 216 9.60 0.46 -2.88
CA LEU A 216 9.30 0.19 -1.48
C LEU A 216 8.00 0.88 -1.04
N PHE A 217 7.20 0.13 -0.29
CA PHE A 217 6.00 0.62 0.39
C PHE A 217 6.10 0.30 1.88
N VAL A 218 5.71 1.23 2.73
CA VAL A 218 5.60 0.97 4.17
C VAL A 218 4.23 0.37 4.45
N MET A 219 4.23 -0.83 5.01
CA MET A 219 3.02 -1.54 5.44
C MET A 219 2.76 -1.18 6.90
N TYR A 220 1.71 -0.39 7.13
CA TYR A 220 1.29 0.02 8.46
C TYR A 220 -0.23 -0.05 8.57
N ASN A 221 -0.74 -1.26 8.78
CA ASN A 221 -2.17 -1.55 8.86
C ASN A 221 -2.53 -1.96 10.29
N THR A 222 -3.50 -1.27 10.87
CA THR A 222 -3.88 -1.44 12.28
C THR A 222 -5.32 -1.02 12.53
N ASP A 223 -5.82 -1.23 13.75
CA ASP A 223 -7.06 -0.66 14.22
C ASP A 223 -6.88 0.86 14.43
N LEU A 224 -7.54 1.66 13.57
CA LEU A 224 -7.45 3.13 13.63
C LEU A 224 -8.06 3.73 14.91
N ALA A 225 -8.94 3.02 15.61
CA ALA A 225 -9.48 3.46 16.89
C ALA A 225 -8.50 3.26 18.05
N SER A 226 -7.39 2.56 17.83
CA SER A 226 -6.37 2.35 18.85
C SER A 226 -5.62 3.65 19.16
N ASN A 227 -5.40 3.93 20.44
CA ASN A 227 -4.59 5.06 20.87
C ASN A 227 -3.11 4.99 20.42
N SER A 228 -2.66 3.81 20.00
CA SER A 228 -1.32 3.58 19.44
C SER A 228 -1.24 3.76 17.92
N ALA A 229 -2.37 3.95 17.23
CA ALA A 229 -2.42 4.26 15.81
C ALA A 229 -2.01 5.72 15.56
N LYS A 230 -0.70 5.95 15.48
CA LYS A 230 -0.10 7.28 15.29
C LYS A 230 0.88 7.23 14.12
N PRO A 231 1.09 8.36 13.40
CA PRO A 231 2.10 8.42 12.35
C PRO A 231 3.48 8.00 12.86
N ILE A 232 4.18 7.21 12.08
CA ILE A 232 5.52 6.69 12.41
C ILE A 232 6.54 7.36 11.52
N LYS A 233 7.52 8.03 12.13
CA LYS A 233 8.63 8.66 11.42
C LYS A 233 9.62 7.59 10.98
N ILE A 234 9.89 7.55 9.68
CA ILE A 234 10.89 6.68 9.07
C ILE A 234 11.83 7.50 8.20
N HIS A 235 13.11 7.19 8.29
CA HIS A 235 14.14 7.75 7.43
C HIS A 235 14.87 6.59 6.71
N ILE A 236 14.85 6.62 5.38
CA ILE A 236 15.63 5.73 4.51
C ILE A 236 16.80 6.56 3.97
N PRO A 237 17.99 6.54 4.60
CA PRO A 237 19.02 7.53 4.34
C PRO A 237 19.67 7.43 2.96
N LEU A 238 20.47 8.44 2.62
CA LEU A 238 21.30 8.47 1.41
C LEU A 238 22.14 7.20 1.28
N GLY A 239 22.20 6.66 0.06
CA GLY A 239 22.87 5.39 -0.22
C GLY A 239 21.99 4.15 -0.05
N SER A 240 20.74 4.32 0.44
CA SER A 240 19.74 3.27 0.56
C SER A 240 18.69 3.44 -0.53
N GLY A 241 18.83 2.69 -1.63
CA GLY A 241 17.96 2.79 -2.81
C GLY A 241 18.02 4.13 -3.55
N THR A 242 17.20 4.27 -4.59
CA THR A 242 17.11 5.44 -5.46
C THR A 242 15.78 6.16 -5.30
N VAL A 243 15.80 7.47 -5.08
CA VAL A 243 14.58 8.28 -5.00
C VAL A 243 13.99 8.48 -6.40
N ASN A 244 12.76 8.05 -6.57
CA ASN A 244 11.92 8.28 -7.75
C ASN A 244 10.78 9.26 -7.46
N GLY A 245 10.47 9.46 -6.20
CA GLY A 245 9.32 10.24 -5.78
C GLY A 245 7.99 9.59 -6.14
N PHE A 246 6.93 10.24 -5.72
CA PHE A 246 5.54 9.94 -6.09
C PHE A 246 4.71 11.21 -5.94
N PHE A 247 3.55 11.26 -6.60
CA PHE A 247 2.60 12.34 -6.42
C PHE A 247 1.58 11.98 -5.34
N ASP A 248 1.35 12.89 -4.41
CA ASP A 248 0.32 12.80 -3.38
C ASP A 248 -0.60 14.02 -3.48
N LEU A 249 -1.86 13.80 -3.80
CA LEU A 249 -2.83 14.88 -3.95
C LEU A 249 -2.95 15.74 -2.68
N LYS A 250 -2.84 15.13 -1.50
CA LYS A 250 -2.92 15.83 -0.22
C LYS A 250 -1.74 16.79 0.02
N GLU A 251 -0.54 16.42 -0.44
CA GLU A 251 0.70 17.17 -0.19
C GLU A 251 1.02 18.11 -1.35
N HIS A 252 0.97 17.61 -2.59
CA HIS A 252 1.51 18.28 -3.78
C HIS A 252 0.51 19.19 -4.48
N LYS A 253 -0.76 18.85 -4.50
CA LYS A 253 -1.95 19.67 -4.81
C LYS A 253 -2.03 20.29 -6.22
N THR A 254 -0.98 20.30 -7.04
CA THR A 254 -0.95 20.98 -8.32
C THR A 254 -0.41 20.11 -9.46
N ASP A 255 -0.86 20.39 -10.67
CA ASP A 255 -0.38 19.73 -11.89
C ASP A 255 1.09 20.06 -12.19
N GLU A 256 1.56 21.27 -11.85
CA GLU A 256 2.97 21.64 -12.01
C GLU A 256 3.88 20.78 -11.13
N LYS A 257 3.47 20.55 -9.86
CA LYS A 257 4.24 19.68 -8.97
C LYS A 257 4.20 18.23 -9.47
N TYR A 258 3.08 17.74 -9.95
CA TYR A 258 3.00 16.44 -10.58
C TYR A 258 3.98 16.31 -11.75
N ALA A 259 3.98 17.29 -12.68
CA ALA A 259 4.86 17.28 -13.84
C ALA A 259 6.34 17.30 -13.43
N GLU A 260 6.71 18.10 -12.41
CA GLU A 260 8.06 18.12 -11.85
C GLU A 260 8.46 16.73 -11.33
N LEU A 261 7.61 16.12 -10.51
CA LEU A 261 7.86 14.81 -9.89
C LEU A 261 7.98 13.71 -10.95
N LEU A 262 7.02 13.65 -11.89
CA LEU A 262 7.02 12.68 -12.99
C LEU A 262 8.27 12.80 -13.87
N LYS A 263 8.70 14.01 -14.17
CA LYS A 263 9.90 14.27 -14.98
C LYS A 263 11.17 13.80 -14.29
N LYS A 264 11.29 14.01 -12.96
CA LYS A 264 12.45 13.61 -12.15
C LYS A 264 12.51 12.11 -11.92
N SER A 265 11.37 11.43 -11.89
CA SER A 265 11.33 9.98 -11.68
C SER A 265 12.06 9.23 -12.80
N THR A 266 12.68 8.10 -12.48
CA THR A 266 13.43 7.28 -13.45
C THR A 266 12.92 5.85 -13.51
N HIS A 267 12.10 5.45 -12.53
CA HIS A 267 11.57 4.10 -12.42
C HIS A 267 10.50 3.82 -13.49
N LYS A 268 10.28 2.54 -13.82
CA LYS A 268 9.30 2.10 -14.83
C LYS A 268 7.87 2.52 -14.49
N TYR A 269 7.54 2.49 -13.20
CA TYR A 269 6.23 2.88 -12.69
C TYR A 269 6.33 4.13 -11.84
N PHE A 270 5.27 4.93 -11.86
CA PHE A 270 5.12 6.11 -11.03
C PHE A 270 3.82 6.02 -10.22
N CYS A 271 3.92 6.29 -8.92
CA CYS A 271 2.80 6.24 -8.01
C CYS A 271 2.12 7.60 -7.93
N ILE A 272 0.78 7.62 -7.98
CA ILE A 272 -0.06 8.80 -7.83
C ILE A 272 -1.13 8.47 -6.80
N ARG A 273 -1.03 9.07 -5.61
CA ARG A 273 -1.98 8.86 -4.51
C ARG A 273 -3.04 9.94 -4.53
N GLY A 274 -4.31 9.55 -4.76
CA GLY A 274 -5.49 10.38 -4.63
C GLY A 274 -6.12 10.27 -3.24
N GLU A 275 -7.39 10.66 -3.11
CA GLU A 275 -8.13 10.54 -1.84
C GLU A 275 -8.66 9.12 -1.59
N LYS A 276 -9.08 8.42 -2.65
CA LYS A 276 -9.74 7.10 -2.56
C LYS A 276 -9.15 6.05 -3.50
N ILE A 277 -8.33 6.47 -4.43
CA ILE A 277 -7.68 5.62 -5.41
C ILE A 277 -6.21 6.00 -5.55
N MET A 278 -5.38 5.01 -5.77
CA MET A 278 -3.96 5.17 -6.03
C MET A 278 -3.63 4.55 -7.38
N PHE A 279 -2.92 5.29 -8.24
CA PHE A 279 -2.43 4.80 -9.52
C PHE A 279 -0.95 4.39 -9.39
N TYR A 280 -0.63 3.20 -9.81
CA TYR A 280 0.73 2.71 -9.97
C TYR A 280 0.94 2.35 -11.45
N PHE A 281 1.21 3.38 -12.25
CA PHE A 281 1.11 3.31 -13.70
C PHE A 281 2.46 3.47 -14.37
N HIS A 282 2.57 2.92 -15.59
CA HIS A 282 3.74 3.06 -16.44
C HIS A 282 4.10 4.52 -16.64
N ARG A 283 5.27 4.92 -16.14
CA ARG A 283 5.78 6.28 -16.22
C ARG A 283 5.81 6.81 -17.66
N ASN A 284 6.28 6.00 -18.61
CA ASN A 284 6.36 6.44 -20.01
C ASN A 284 4.98 6.73 -20.60
N LYS A 285 3.94 6.01 -20.18
CA LYS A 285 2.56 6.27 -20.60
C LYS A 285 1.96 7.48 -19.91
N LEU A 286 2.33 7.76 -18.68
CA LEU A 286 1.97 9.02 -18.03
C LEU A 286 2.63 10.21 -18.74
N LEU A 287 3.89 10.11 -19.12
CA LEU A 287 4.60 11.13 -19.91
C LEU A 287 4.01 11.31 -21.32
N GLU A 288 3.47 10.23 -21.91
CA GLU A 288 2.85 10.26 -23.23
C GLU A 288 1.47 10.94 -23.19
N TYR A 289 0.62 10.58 -22.22
CA TYR A 289 -0.80 10.96 -22.23
C TYR A 289 -1.12 12.14 -21.30
N VAL A 290 -0.53 12.20 -20.13
CA VAL A 290 -0.84 13.20 -19.09
C VAL A 290 0.44 13.79 -18.48
N PRO A 291 1.36 14.32 -19.29
CA PRO A 291 2.65 14.78 -18.78
C PRO A 291 2.57 15.94 -17.78
N ASN A 292 1.49 16.73 -17.86
CA ASN A 292 1.34 18.00 -17.11
C ASN A 292 -0.03 18.18 -16.46
N ASN A 293 -0.90 17.16 -16.46
CA ASN A 293 -2.29 17.31 -15.99
C ASN A 293 -2.83 15.98 -15.46
N ILE A 294 -2.74 15.77 -14.18
CA ILE A 294 -3.24 14.55 -13.50
C ILE A 294 -4.44 14.84 -12.60
N LEU A 295 -4.62 16.09 -12.15
CA LEU A 295 -5.63 16.42 -11.15
C LEU A 295 -7.03 16.08 -11.61
N SER A 296 -7.38 16.39 -12.85
CA SER A 296 -8.68 16.05 -13.44
C SER A 296 -8.95 14.53 -13.34
N ALA A 297 -7.96 13.71 -13.74
CA ALA A 297 -8.09 12.26 -13.69
C ALA A 297 -8.21 11.72 -12.26
N ILE A 298 -7.33 12.13 -11.36
CA ILE A 298 -7.33 11.58 -9.99
C ILE A 298 -8.58 11.98 -9.22
N HIS A 299 -9.12 13.18 -9.45
CA HIS A 299 -10.40 13.61 -8.90
C HIS A 299 -11.57 12.85 -9.49
N LEU A 300 -11.60 12.67 -10.84
CA LEU A 300 -12.66 11.91 -11.49
C LEU A 300 -12.75 10.47 -10.94
N TRP A 301 -11.62 9.78 -10.88
CA TRP A 301 -11.60 8.40 -10.36
C TRP A 301 -11.86 8.32 -8.86
N GLY A 302 -11.43 9.30 -8.09
CA GLY A 302 -11.81 9.44 -6.69
C GLY A 302 -13.33 9.60 -6.52
N ASN A 303 -13.97 10.41 -7.37
CA ASN A 303 -15.41 10.58 -7.41
C ASN A 303 -16.14 9.30 -7.83
N ILE A 304 -15.63 8.56 -8.82
CA ILE A 304 -16.21 7.27 -9.24
C ILE A 304 -16.22 6.28 -8.08
N VAL A 305 -15.11 6.17 -7.34
CA VAL A 305 -15.07 5.33 -6.13
C VAL A 305 -16.09 5.81 -5.11
N SER A 306 -16.17 7.11 -4.85
CA SER A 306 -17.12 7.70 -3.90
C SER A 306 -18.58 7.43 -4.30
N TRP A 307 -18.94 7.61 -5.56
CA TRP A 307 -20.27 7.33 -6.04
C TRP A 307 -20.65 5.84 -5.94
N GLN A 308 -19.70 4.94 -6.15
CA GLN A 308 -19.98 3.52 -5.93
C GLN A 308 -20.14 3.19 -4.44
N GLN A 309 -19.37 3.85 -3.56
CA GLN A 309 -19.55 3.73 -2.11
C GLN A 309 -20.91 4.30 -1.66
N GLU A 310 -21.34 5.44 -2.22
CA GLU A 310 -22.67 6.02 -2.03
C GLU A 310 -23.76 5.01 -2.44
N LEU A 311 -23.63 4.38 -3.62
CA LEU A 311 -24.56 3.36 -4.09
C LEU A 311 -24.68 2.17 -3.13
N MET A 312 -23.58 1.82 -2.46
CA MET A 312 -23.53 0.75 -1.47
C MET A 312 -23.97 1.20 -0.07
N GLY A 313 -24.14 2.50 0.17
CA GLY A 313 -24.43 3.04 1.50
C GLY A 313 -23.28 2.87 2.50
N ILE A 314 -22.03 2.90 2.02
CA ILE A 314 -20.83 2.73 2.86
C ILE A 314 -19.92 3.98 2.88
N ASP A 315 -20.34 5.06 2.27
CA ASP A 315 -19.59 6.32 2.19
C ASP A 315 -19.42 6.98 3.56
N ASP A 316 -20.42 6.94 4.42
CA ASP A 316 -20.39 7.50 5.78
C ASP A 316 -19.45 6.73 6.73
N VAL A 317 -19.24 5.45 6.48
CA VAL A 317 -18.41 4.59 7.35
C VAL A 317 -16.92 4.81 7.10
N ARG A 318 -16.54 5.04 5.87
CA ARG A 318 -15.14 4.98 5.42
C ARG A 318 -14.19 6.01 6.01
N PRO A 319 -14.50 7.32 6.05
CA PRO A 319 -13.49 8.31 6.40
C PRO A 319 -12.89 8.15 7.80
N SER A 320 -13.67 7.62 8.74
CA SER A 320 -13.25 7.52 10.15
C SER A 320 -12.73 6.16 10.57
N GLN A 321 -13.01 5.11 9.80
CA GLN A 321 -12.73 3.74 10.19
C GLN A 321 -11.92 2.98 9.15
N VAL A 322 -12.12 3.28 7.86
CA VAL A 322 -11.43 2.64 6.73
C VAL A 322 -10.93 3.72 5.79
N ASN A 323 -9.61 3.86 5.70
CA ASN A 323 -8.94 4.89 4.92
C ASN A 323 -8.08 4.34 3.77
N ASN A 324 -8.12 3.03 3.52
CA ASN A 324 -7.36 2.39 2.44
C ASN A 324 -7.81 2.87 1.06
N HIS A 325 -6.87 2.90 0.12
CA HIS A 325 -7.12 3.25 -1.27
C HIS A 325 -7.42 2.02 -2.13
N LEU A 326 -8.22 2.19 -3.18
CA LEU A 326 -8.18 1.27 -4.29
C LEU A 326 -6.84 1.42 -5.01
N PHE A 327 -6.18 0.31 -5.32
CA PHE A 327 -4.89 0.31 -5.97
C PHE A 327 -5.04 -0.11 -7.43
N ALA A 328 -4.81 0.82 -8.34
CA ALA A 328 -4.91 0.59 -9.77
C ALA A 328 -3.52 0.47 -10.39
N ILE A 329 -3.29 -0.62 -11.12
CA ILE A 329 -2.04 -0.88 -11.83
C ILE A 329 -2.24 -0.85 -13.34
N SER A 330 -1.15 -0.70 -14.10
CA SER A 330 -1.17 -0.74 -15.56
C SER A 330 -0.33 -1.89 -16.11
N PRO A 331 -0.87 -3.12 -16.14
CA PRO A 331 -0.18 -4.27 -16.70
C PRO A 331 0.07 -4.11 -18.21
N GLU A 332 1.06 -4.83 -18.73
CA GLU A 332 1.39 -4.83 -20.16
C GLU A 332 0.45 -5.70 -21.01
N GLY A 333 -0.34 -6.54 -20.38
CA GLY A 333 -1.40 -7.33 -21.00
C GLY A 333 -2.69 -7.29 -20.20
N SER A 334 -3.64 -8.15 -20.52
CA SER A 334 -4.97 -8.23 -19.87
C SER A 334 -5.69 -6.87 -19.84
N TYR A 335 -6.68 -6.74 -20.68
CA TYR A 335 -7.35 -5.46 -21.00
C TYR A 335 -7.79 -4.68 -19.74
N MET A 336 -8.67 -5.28 -18.95
CA MET A 336 -9.11 -4.76 -17.63
C MET A 336 -9.49 -5.93 -16.73
N TRP A 337 -9.30 -5.79 -15.44
CA TRP A 337 -9.66 -6.81 -14.45
C TRP A 337 -9.65 -6.27 -13.03
N ALA A 338 -10.33 -6.97 -12.12
CA ALA A 338 -10.33 -6.70 -10.70
C ALA A 338 -10.11 -7.97 -9.87
N SER A 339 -9.31 -7.84 -8.82
CA SER A 339 -9.07 -8.90 -7.83
C SER A 339 -9.11 -8.31 -6.42
N ASP A 340 -8.85 -9.13 -5.40
CA ASP A 340 -8.48 -8.61 -4.10
C ASP A 340 -7.19 -7.79 -4.23
N TYR A 341 -7.13 -6.69 -3.51
CA TYR A 341 -6.01 -5.76 -3.36
C TYR A 341 -5.69 -4.86 -4.56
N GLN A 342 -6.26 -5.10 -5.76
CA GLN A 342 -5.91 -4.29 -6.93
C GLN A 342 -6.90 -4.41 -8.08
N ILE A 343 -6.87 -3.40 -8.96
CA ILE A 343 -7.53 -3.39 -10.26
C ILE A 343 -6.48 -3.12 -11.36
N GLY A 344 -6.66 -3.69 -12.54
CA GLY A 344 -5.72 -3.56 -13.66
C GLY A 344 -6.35 -2.90 -14.88
N PHE A 345 -5.62 -1.96 -15.48
CA PHE A 345 -5.95 -1.35 -16.77
C PHE A 345 -4.74 -1.46 -17.69
N VAL A 346 -4.88 -2.12 -18.83
CA VAL A 346 -3.74 -2.31 -19.75
C VAL A 346 -3.07 -0.97 -20.06
N TYR A 347 -1.75 -0.94 -19.98
CA TYR A 347 -0.95 0.30 -20.07
C TYR A 347 -1.19 1.11 -21.35
N THR A 348 -1.57 0.44 -22.46
CA THR A 348 -1.90 1.10 -23.73
C THR A 348 -3.25 1.80 -23.72
N TYR A 349 -4.10 1.55 -22.73
CA TYR A 349 -5.43 2.15 -22.60
C TYR A 349 -5.45 3.36 -21.66
N LEU A 350 -4.34 3.70 -21.00
CA LEU A 350 -4.28 4.77 -20.01
C LEU A 350 -4.72 6.13 -20.57
N GLY A 351 -4.40 6.45 -21.83
CA GLY A 351 -4.87 7.69 -22.47
C GLY A 351 -6.39 7.82 -22.53
N ASN A 352 -7.11 6.70 -22.63
CA ASN A 352 -8.57 6.70 -22.67
C ASN A 352 -9.22 6.98 -21.32
N ILE A 353 -8.54 6.61 -20.22
CA ILE A 353 -9.09 6.72 -18.87
C ILE A 353 -8.51 7.88 -18.04
N LEU A 354 -7.40 8.47 -18.46
CA LEU A 354 -6.74 9.58 -17.75
C LEU A 354 -7.01 10.95 -18.38
N LEU A 355 -7.39 11.01 -19.65
CA LEU A 355 -7.79 12.26 -20.30
C LEU A 355 -9.30 12.44 -20.15
N GLU A 356 -9.73 13.49 -19.44
CA GLU A 356 -11.14 13.77 -19.17
C GLU A 356 -11.95 13.86 -20.47
N ASP A 357 -11.42 14.53 -21.51
CA ASP A 357 -12.07 14.62 -22.80
C ASP A 357 -12.32 13.23 -23.42
N ASN A 358 -11.38 12.30 -23.30
CA ASN A 358 -11.54 10.94 -23.80
C ASN A 358 -12.57 10.15 -22.98
N VAL A 359 -12.53 10.27 -21.66
CA VAL A 359 -13.55 9.67 -20.77
C VAL A 359 -14.93 10.21 -21.10
N MET A 360 -15.02 11.50 -21.37
CA MET A 360 -16.28 12.18 -21.70
C MET A 360 -16.72 11.97 -23.16
N ALA A 361 -15.80 11.66 -24.08
CA ALA A 361 -16.12 11.40 -25.49
C ALA A 361 -16.72 10.01 -25.73
N ALA A 362 -16.22 8.99 -25.06
CA ALA A 362 -16.64 7.60 -25.22
C ALA A 362 -17.05 6.98 -23.88
N GLU A 363 -18.30 6.52 -23.79
CA GLU A 363 -18.85 5.94 -22.55
C GLU A 363 -18.06 4.74 -22.04
N ASP A 364 -17.55 3.91 -22.95
CA ASP A 364 -16.78 2.72 -22.60
C ASP A 364 -15.50 3.07 -21.83
N ASN A 365 -14.96 4.28 -22.03
CA ASN A 365 -13.79 4.75 -21.29
C ASN A 365 -14.07 5.00 -19.80
N ALA A 366 -15.32 5.24 -19.42
CA ALA A 366 -15.75 5.30 -18.02
C ALA A 366 -16.40 3.99 -17.58
N TRP A 367 -17.19 3.37 -18.47
CA TRP A 367 -18.00 2.20 -18.14
C TRP A 367 -17.14 0.99 -17.78
N GLY A 368 -16.11 0.68 -18.56
CA GLY A 368 -15.20 -0.44 -18.31
C GLY A 368 -14.47 -0.32 -16.97
N PRO A 369 -13.72 0.77 -16.72
CA PRO A 369 -13.07 0.95 -15.42
C PRO A 369 -14.05 1.01 -14.24
N ALA A 370 -15.23 1.60 -14.41
CA ALA A 370 -16.27 1.59 -13.37
C ALA A 370 -16.80 0.18 -13.11
N HIS A 371 -16.82 -0.70 -14.14
CA HIS A 371 -17.14 -2.11 -14.01
C HIS A 371 -16.09 -2.84 -13.15
N GLU A 372 -14.81 -2.62 -13.38
CA GLU A 372 -13.74 -3.25 -12.58
C GLU A 372 -13.75 -2.75 -11.12
N ILE A 373 -13.95 -1.45 -10.90
CA ILE A 373 -14.14 -0.92 -9.55
C ILE A 373 -15.42 -1.52 -8.92
N GLY A 374 -16.46 -1.72 -9.71
CA GLY A 374 -17.70 -2.36 -9.29
C GLY A 374 -17.50 -3.78 -8.76
N HIS A 375 -16.60 -4.57 -9.37
CA HIS A 375 -16.24 -5.89 -8.86
C HIS A 375 -15.64 -5.86 -7.44
N VAL A 376 -15.04 -4.75 -7.04
CA VAL A 376 -14.56 -4.58 -5.66
C VAL A 376 -15.73 -4.34 -4.70
N HIS A 377 -16.80 -3.69 -5.14
CA HIS A 377 -17.90 -3.26 -4.28
C HIS A 377 -19.11 -4.20 -4.29
N GLN A 378 -19.23 -5.08 -5.27
CA GLN A 378 -20.52 -5.77 -5.55
C GLN A 378 -20.87 -6.94 -4.62
N ALA A 379 -20.07 -7.30 -3.62
CA ALA A 379 -20.28 -8.53 -2.86
C ALA A 379 -21.69 -8.61 -2.24
N ALA A 380 -22.24 -7.47 -1.76
CA ALA A 380 -23.59 -7.40 -1.18
C ALA A 380 -24.73 -7.63 -2.20
N ILE A 381 -24.47 -7.38 -3.50
CA ILE A 381 -25.47 -7.48 -4.57
C ILE A 381 -25.06 -8.45 -5.68
N ASN A 382 -24.12 -9.33 -5.38
CA ASN A 382 -23.63 -10.32 -6.34
C ASN A 382 -24.68 -11.41 -6.54
N TRP A 383 -25.21 -11.52 -7.76
CA TRP A 383 -26.17 -12.57 -8.11
C TRP A 383 -25.41 -13.84 -8.48
N ALA A 384 -25.77 -14.95 -7.88
CA ALA A 384 -25.18 -16.25 -8.18
C ALA A 384 -25.21 -16.52 -9.68
N SER A 385 -24.06 -16.91 -10.22
CA SER A 385 -23.85 -17.17 -11.66
C SER A 385 -24.07 -15.98 -12.61
N SER A 386 -24.21 -14.77 -12.07
CA SER A 386 -24.45 -13.55 -12.85
C SER A 386 -23.62 -12.36 -12.39
N THR A 387 -22.42 -12.62 -11.87
CA THR A 387 -21.48 -11.63 -11.34
C THR A 387 -21.26 -10.46 -12.31
N GLU A 388 -21.00 -10.76 -13.58
CA GLU A 388 -20.79 -9.76 -14.63
C GLU A 388 -22.05 -8.93 -14.94
N SER A 389 -23.22 -9.53 -14.77
CA SER A 389 -24.49 -8.83 -15.02
C SER A 389 -24.90 -7.94 -13.84
N SER A 390 -24.76 -8.41 -12.59
CA SER A 390 -25.08 -7.62 -11.41
C SER A 390 -24.12 -6.44 -11.24
N ASN A 391 -22.86 -6.62 -11.64
CA ASN A 391 -21.84 -5.59 -11.61
C ASN A 391 -22.17 -4.40 -12.55
N ASN A 392 -22.93 -4.61 -13.62
CA ASN A 392 -23.34 -3.54 -14.52
C ASN A 392 -24.18 -2.45 -13.84
N LEU A 393 -24.75 -2.72 -12.66
CA LEU A 393 -25.41 -1.70 -11.84
C LEU A 393 -24.44 -0.56 -11.50
N PHE A 394 -23.22 -0.89 -11.08
CA PHE A 394 -22.20 0.10 -10.76
C PHE A 394 -21.79 0.91 -11.99
N SER A 395 -21.50 0.25 -13.11
CA SER A 395 -21.14 0.92 -14.35
C SER A 395 -22.22 1.87 -14.84
N ASN A 396 -23.47 1.40 -14.86
CA ASN A 396 -24.60 2.23 -15.27
C ASN A 396 -24.83 3.42 -14.34
N TYR A 397 -24.65 3.24 -13.03
CA TYR A 397 -24.74 4.34 -12.08
C TYR A 397 -23.69 5.42 -12.35
N ILE A 398 -22.44 5.01 -12.65
CA ILE A 398 -21.39 5.96 -12.99
C ILE A 398 -21.68 6.69 -14.30
N ILE A 399 -22.15 5.99 -15.35
CA ILE A 399 -22.56 6.62 -16.60
C ILE A 399 -23.69 7.63 -16.37
N TYR A 400 -24.63 7.32 -15.50
CA TYR A 400 -25.70 8.25 -15.09
C TYR A 400 -25.13 9.48 -14.36
N LYS A 401 -24.24 9.31 -13.37
CA LYS A 401 -23.59 10.41 -12.64
C LYS A 401 -22.77 11.32 -13.59
N LEU A 402 -22.19 10.77 -14.63
CA LEU A 402 -21.48 11.52 -15.67
C LEU A 402 -22.42 12.19 -16.71
N GLY A 403 -23.72 12.04 -16.58
CA GLY A 403 -24.70 12.62 -17.52
C GLY A 403 -24.76 11.93 -18.88
N LYS A 404 -24.22 10.72 -19.02
CA LYS A 404 -24.07 9.99 -20.31
C LYS A 404 -25.05 8.83 -20.51
N TYR A 405 -25.97 8.64 -19.59
CA TYR A 405 -26.87 7.51 -19.57
C TYR A 405 -27.63 7.29 -20.89
N LYS A 406 -28.06 8.38 -21.57
CA LYS A 406 -28.85 8.29 -22.81
C LYS A 406 -28.02 7.74 -23.98
N SER A 407 -26.74 8.09 -24.07
CA SER A 407 -25.91 7.65 -25.16
C SER A 407 -25.56 6.16 -25.05
N ARG A 408 -25.36 5.64 -23.84
CA ARG A 408 -25.15 4.21 -23.61
C ARG A 408 -26.32 3.35 -24.08
N GLY A 409 -27.55 3.79 -23.82
CA GLY A 409 -28.76 3.15 -24.31
C GLY A 409 -28.85 3.10 -25.83
N ASN A 410 -28.39 4.13 -26.52
CA ASN A 410 -28.40 4.21 -27.97
C ASN A 410 -27.30 3.36 -28.66
N GLY A 411 -26.21 3.09 -27.97
CA GLY A 411 -25.10 2.25 -28.49
C GLY A 411 -25.33 0.76 -28.40
N LEU A 412 -26.33 0.31 -27.68
CA LEU A 412 -26.70 -1.10 -27.59
C LEU A 412 -27.50 -1.53 -28.84
N GLY A 413 -27.14 -2.64 -29.46
CA GLY A 413 -27.87 -3.19 -30.61
C GLY A 413 -29.37 -3.40 -30.34
N SER A 414 -30.18 -3.53 -31.36
CA SER A 414 -31.64 -3.45 -31.29
C SER A 414 -32.31 -4.31 -30.18
N VAL A 415 -31.79 -5.49 -29.88
CA VAL A 415 -32.30 -6.37 -28.81
C VAL A 415 -31.93 -5.84 -27.43
N ALA A 416 -30.71 -5.33 -27.28
CA ALA A 416 -30.26 -4.75 -26.01
C ALA A 416 -30.93 -3.39 -25.77
N THR A 417 -31.12 -2.58 -26.81
CA THR A 417 -31.88 -1.33 -26.74
C THR A 417 -33.33 -1.57 -26.33
N ALA A 418 -33.99 -2.59 -26.86
CA ALA A 418 -35.37 -2.94 -26.48
C ALA A 418 -35.44 -3.44 -25.02
N ARG A 419 -34.49 -4.23 -24.55
CA ARG A 419 -34.41 -4.67 -23.17
C ARG A 419 -34.09 -3.53 -22.20
N TYR A 420 -33.27 -2.60 -22.63
CA TYR A 420 -32.91 -1.43 -21.84
C TYR A 420 -34.06 -0.42 -21.76
N ALA A 421 -34.76 -0.17 -22.87
CA ALA A 421 -35.96 0.64 -22.89
C ALA A 421 -37.07 0.04 -22.01
N ASN A 422 -37.21 -1.29 -22.04
CA ASN A 422 -38.10 -2.01 -21.16
C ASN A 422 -37.65 -1.95 -19.69
N GLY A 423 -36.36 -1.95 -19.40
CA GLY A 423 -35.77 -1.73 -18.07
C GLY A 423 -36.05 -0.33 -17.56
N GLN A 424 -35.96 0.69 -18.40
CA GLN A 424 -36.36 2.07 -18.03
C GLN A 424 -37.87 2.15 -17.63
N ALA A 425 -38.71 1.38 -18.27
CA ALA A 425 -40.13 1.30 -17.90
C ALA A 425 -40.36 0.62 -16.50
N TRP A 426 -39.39 -0.07 -15.99
CA TRP A 426 -39.44 -0.68 -14.64
C TRP A 426 -38.95 0.27 -13.54
N TYR A 427 -38.14 1.31 -13.89
CA TYR A 427 -37.62 2.28 -12.93
C TYR A 427 -38.38 3.63 -12.93
N ASN A 428 -39.33 3.80 -13.83
CA ASN A 428 -40.26 4.90 -13.87
C ASN A 428 -41.66 4.47 -13.36
#